data_bacd30b84cf9cea4dc5e4dea28526e19
#
_entry.id   bacd30b84cf9cea4dc5e4dea28526e19
#
_cell.length_a   1.000
_cell.length_b   1.000
_cell.length_c   1.000
_cell.angle_alpha   90.00
_cell.angle_beta   90.00
_cell.angle_gamma   90.00
#
_symmetry.space_group_name_H-M   'P 1'
#
loop_
_entity.id
_entity.type
_entity.pdbx_description
1 polymer ?
#
loop_
_entity_poly.entity_id
_entity_poly.type
_entity_poly.pdbx_seq_one_letter_code
_entity_poly.pdbx_strand_id
1 'polypeptide(L)'
;LRIGSTHSIYECHLFPLISGFESASKKHSVKVTIGHSSDMIQLLMDGILDCVFTSVPLVRAGFECHHFHTDNLVLATGYDNMLHADGIRKEELTSIKYMMCNFALNDVGEFIRNLFPTHYQFKFEIDNSTKLIPYLINTTGYSFLPDKMIEQELADKKLRTIPLLDFETPKINSYYIGS
;
A
#
# COMPACT_ATOMS: atom_id res chain seq x y z
N LEU A 1 19.16 -8.20 -13.44
CA LEU A 1 18.80 -7.67 -12.13
C LEU A 1 17.49 -8.28 -11.65
N ARG A 2 17.51 -8.91 -10.48
CA ARG A 2 16.35 -9.59 -9.87
C ARG A 2 15.84 -8.75 -8.69
N ILE A 3 14.68 -8.16 -8.86
CA ILE A 3 14.10 -7.21 -7.91
C ILE A 3 12.85 -7.84 -7.26
N GLY A 4 12.72 -7.72 -5.96
CA GLY A 4 11.50 -8.05 -5.23
C GLY A 4 10.80 -6.79 -4.73
N SER A 5 9.47 -6.81 -4.70
CA SER A 5 8.69 -5.69 -4.20
C SER A 5 7.34 -6.12 -3.64
N THR A 6 6.80 -5.34 -2.73
CA THR A 6 5.38 -5.44 -2.42
C THR A 6 4.54 -4.88 -3.56
N HIS A 7 3.26 -5.26 -3.60
CA HIS A 7 2.33 -4.73 -4.61
C HIS A 7 2.20 -3.22 -4.54
N SER A 8 2.03 -2.66 -3.35
CA SER A 8 1.81 -1.23 -3.17
C SER A 8 3.04 -0.40 -3.53
N ILE A 9 4.23 -0.84 -3.14
CA ILE A 9 5.46 -0.11 -3.47
C ILE A 9 5.71 -0.15 -4.97
N TYR A 10 5.46 -1.29 -5.61
CA TYR A 10 5.57 -1.40 -7.06
C TYR A 10 4.66 -0.40 -7.77
N GLU A 11 3.37 -0.38 -7.42
CA GLU A 11 2.39 0.52 -8.03
C GLU A 11 2.68 1.99 -7.74
N CYS A 12 3.07 2.31 -6.51
CA CYS A 12 3.31 3.70 -6.12
C CYS A 12 4.60 4.27 -6.69
N HIS A 13 5.69 3.50 -6.75
CA HIS A 13 7.03 4.05 -6.92
C HIS A 13 7.91 3.33 -7.92
N LEU A 14 7.79 2.01 -8.09
CA LEU A 14 8.75 1.25 -8.89
C LEU A 14 8.42 1.20 -10.37
N PHE A 15 7.14 1.13 -10.71
CA PHE A 15 6.72 0.99 -12.11
C PHE A 15 7.36 2.05 -13.02
N PRO A 16 7.32 3.36 -12.69
CA PRO A 16 7.95 4.37 -13.53
C PRO A 16 9.46 4.21 -13.66
N LEU A 17 10.14 3.84 -12.56
CA LEU A 17 11.59 3.65 -12.55
C LEU A 17 12.01 2.45 -13.40
N ILE A 18 11.33 1.32 -13.25
CA ILE A 18 11.64 0.09 -13.98
C ILE A 18 11.30 0.27 -15.47
N SER A 19 10.17 0.90 -15.77
CA SER A 19 9.78 1.20 -17.15
C SER A 19 10.82 2.09 -17.85
N GLY A 20 11.31 3.12 -17.15
CA GLY A 20 12.36 3.98 -17.66
C GLY A 20 13.69 3.24 -17.89
N PHE A 21 14.08 2.39 -16.95
CA PHE A 21 15.30 1.59 -17.04
C PHE A 21 15.22 0.58 -18.19
N GLU A 22 14.10 -0.14 -18.33
CA GLU A 22 13.87 -1.11 -19.37
C GLU A 22 13.94 -0.46 -20.75
N SER A 23 13.38 0.74 -20.91
CA SER A 23 13.43 1.50 -22.16
C SER A 23 14.83 2.00 -22.50
N ALA A 24 15.65 2.34 -21.51
CA ALA A 24 16.98 2.92 -21.68
C ALA A 24 18.08 1.87 -21.89
N SER A 25 17.92 0.66 -21.36
CA SER A 25 18.96 -0.38 -21.37
C SER A 25 18.55 -1.59 -22.20
N LYS A 26 19.14 -1.73 -23.35
CA LYS A 26 18.95 -2.91 -24.22
C LYS A 26 19.83 -4.11 -23.84
N LYS A 27 20.79 -3.92 -22.92
CA LYS A 27 21.79 -4.95 -22.58
C LYS A 27 21.50 -5.68 -21.28
N HIS A 28 20.58 -5.19 -20.45
CA HIS A 28 20.31 -5.74 -19.14
C HIS A 28 18.86 -6.20 -19.05
N SER A 29 18.65 -7.37 -18.48
CA SER A 29 17.32 -7.87 -18.17
C SER A 29 16.95 -7.50 -16.73
N VAL A 30 15.66 -7.22 -16.51
CA VAL A 30 15.08 -7.01 -15.19
C VAL A 30 14.01 -8.05 -14.99
N LYS A 31 14.10 -8.76 -13.85
CA LYS A 31 13.05 -9.67 -13.39
C LYS A 31 12.46 -9.12 -12.10
N VAL A 32 11.17 -8.95 -12.07
CA VAL A 32 10.45 -8.44 -10.90
C VAL A 32 9.61 -9.56 -10.29
N THR A 33 9.75 -9.74 -8.98
CA THR A 33 8.93 -10.66 -8.20
C THR A 33 8.10 -9.83 -7.22
N ILE A 34 6.79 -10.06 -7.20
CA ILE A 34 5.86 -9.31 -6.35
C ILE A 34 5.32 -10.22 -5.26
N GLY A 35 5.27 -9.73 -4.03
CA GLY A 35 4.75 -10.47 -2.89
C GLY A 35 4.81 -9.67 -1.60
N HIS A 36 4.62 -10.35 -0.47
CA HIS A 36 4.69 -9.73 0.85
C HIS A 36 6.14 -9.43 1.26
N SER A 37 6.33 -8.42 2.10
CA SER A 37 7.66 -7.98 2.55
C SER A 37 8.49 -9.12 3.14
N SER A 38 7.89 -9.96 3.99
CA SER A 38 8.60 -11.08 4.63
C SER A 38 9.12 -12.08 3.61
N ASP A 39 8.34 -12.39 2.58
CA ASP A 39 8.73 -13.32 1.52
C ASP A 39 9.85 -12.73 0.67
N MET A 40 9.76 -11.44 0.35
CA MET A 40 10.79 -10.74 -0.42
C MET A 40 12.12 -10.70 0.32
N ILE A 41 12.08 -10.41 1.62
CA ILE A 41 13.28 -10.42 2.48
C ILE A 41 13.90 -11.83 2.53
N GLN A 42 13.07 -12.86 2.65
CA GLN A 42 13.59 -14.24 2.67
C GLN A 42 14.26 -14.58 1.34
N LEU A 43 13.66 -14.24 0.21
CA LEU A 43 14.27 -14.48 -1.10
C LEU A 43 15.58 -13.70 -1.30
N LEU A 44 15.68 -12.50 -0.73
CA LEU A 44 16.93 -11.75 -0.71
C LEU A 44 17.99 -12.47 0.11
N MET A 45 17.64 -12.91 1.33
CA MET A 45 18.58 -13.63 2.20
C MET A 45 19.06 -14.94 1.59
N ASP A 46 18.22 -15.60 0.81
CA ASP A 46 18.54 -16.84 0.11
C ASP A 46 19.33 -16.61 -1.20
N GLY A 47 19.63 -15.37 -1.53
CA GLY A 47 20.36 -15.00 -2.74
C GLY A 47 19.58 -15.18 -4.04
N ILE A 48 18.26 -15.32 -3.96
CA ILE A 48 17.39 -15.47 -5.14
C ILE A 48 17.11 -14.12 -5.77
N LEU A 49 17.04 -13.06 -4.94
CA LEU A 49 16.87 -11.68 -5.40
C LEU A 49 18.12 -10.87 -5.10
N ASP A 50 18.38 -9.87 -5.93
CA ASP A 50 19.53 -8.97 -5.77
C ASP A 50 19.21 -7.79 -4.86
N CYS A 51 17.97 -7.31 -4.89
CA CYS A 51 17.47 -6.25 -4.01
C CYS A 51 15.96 -6.38 -3.86
N VAL A 52 15.43 -5.78 -2.78
CA VAL A 52 14.00 -5.78 -2.50
C VAL A 52 13.53 -4.42 -1.98
N PHE A 53 12.26 -4.13 -2.25
CA PHE A 53 11.55 -2.95 -1.76
C PHE A 53 10.42 -3.42 -0.85
N THR A 54 10.50 -3.05 0.41
CA THR A 54 9.63 -3.59 1.46
C THR A 54 9.06 -2.51 2.34
N SER A 55 8.00 -2.85 3.07
CA SER A 55 7.37 -1.94 4.04
C SER A 55 7.98 -2.05 5.44
N VAL A 56 8.83 -3.04 5.66
CA VAL A 56 9.52 -3.23 6.93
C VAL A 56 11.03 -3.16 6.70
N PRO A 57 11.78 -2.51 7.61
CA PRO A 57 13.22 -2.46 7.51
C PRO A 57 13.85 -3.81 7.90
N LEU A 58 15.10 -4.00 7.45
CA LEU A 58 15.92 -5.14 7.86
C LEU A 58 17.20 -4.61 8.48
N VAL A 59 17.49 -5.02 9.70
CA VAL A 59 18.77 -4.75 10.38
C VAL A 59 19.49 -6.09 10.54
N ARG A 60 20.41 -6.37 9.60
CA ARG A 60 21.17 -7.61 9.58
C ARG A 60 22.51 -7.41 8.91
N ALA A 61 23.56 -7.99 9.48
CA ALA A 61 24.90 -7.96 8.91
C ALA A 61 24.91 -8.54 7.49
N GLY A 62 25.63 -7.90 6.58
CA GLY A 62 25.69 -8.29 5.18
C GLY A 62 24.62 -7.67 4.28
N PHE A 63 23.67 -6.92 4.86
CA PHE A 63 22.62 -6.24 4.10
C PHE A 63 22.61 -4.75 4.41
N GLU A 64 22.36 -3.96 3.38
CA GLU A 64 22.13 -2.52 3.51
C GLU A 64 20.63 -2.25 3.43
N CYS A 65 20.14 -1.40 4.32
CA CYS A 65 18.74 -1.00 4.35
C CYS A 65 18.68 0.53 4.33
N HIS A 66 17.99 1.07 3.34
CA HIS A 66 17.83 2.52 3.17
C HIS A 66 16.36 2.88 3.09
N HIS A 67 15.99 3.99 3.70
CA HIS A 67 14.66 4.56 3.51
C HIS A 67 14.45 4.90 2.03
N PHE A 68 13.31 4.51 1.46
CA PHE A 68 13.00 4.72 0.06
C PHE A 68 11.98 5.85 -0.13
N HIS A 69 10.76 5.67 0.37
CA HIS A 69 9.70 6.68 0.30
C HIS A 69 8.89 6.74 1.59
N THR A 70 8.24 7.89 1.79
CA THR A 70 7.22 8.10 2.83
C THR A 70 5.95 8.57 2.15
N ASP A 71 4.86 7.82 2.33
CA ASP A 71 3.55 8.12 1.75
C ASP A 71 2.52 8.43 2.83
N ASN A 72 1.45 9.11 2.44
CA ASN A 72 0.30 9.34 3.29
C ASN A 72 -0.73 8.24 3.11
N LEU A 73 -1.39 7.86 4.20
CA LEU A 73 -2.51 6.94 4.19
C LEU A 73 -3.81 7.76 4.21
N VAL A 74 -4.64 7.61 3.20
CA VAL A 74 -5.90 8.36 3.06
C VAL A 74 -7.09 7.42 3.01
N LEU A 75 -8.24 7.86 3.50
CA LEU A 75 -9.50 7.13 3.36
C LEU A 75 -10.13 7.51 2.03
N ALA A 76 -10.40 6.52 1.20
CA ALA A 76 -10.94 6.71 -0.14
C ALA A 76 -12.25 5.96 -0.33
N THR A 77 -13.08 6.48 -1.22
CA THR A 77 -14.33 5.88 -1.66
C THR A 77 -14.61 6.28 -3.10
N GLY A 78 -15.62 5.70 -3.74
CA GLY A 78 -16.04 6.08 -5.08
C GLY A 78 -16.44 7.56 -5.18
N TYR A 79 -16.12 8.19 -6.29
CA TYR A 79 -16.35 9.63 -6.45
C TYR A 79 -17.82 10.03 -6.25
N ASP A 80 -18.76 9.19 -6.69
CA ASP A 80 -20.19 9.46 -6.59
C ASP A 80 -20.77 9.15 -5.21
N ASN A 81 -20.01 8.53 -4.32
CA ASN A 81 -20.43 8.28 -2.96
C ASN A 81 -20.24 9.55 -2.11
N MET A 82 -21.35 10.20 -1.79
CA MET A 82 -21.35 11.45 -1.04
C MET A 82 -21.49 11.27 0.48
N LEU A 83 -21.67 10.04 0.95
CA LEU A 83 -21.76 9.75 2.36
C LEU A 83 -20.42 10.07 3.04
N HIS A 84 -20.46 10.87 4.10
CA HIS A 84 -19.28 11.39 4.79
C HIS A 84 -18.34 12.26 3.93
N ALA A 85 -18.83 12.84 2.85
CA ALA A 85 -18.02 13.71 1.98
C ALA A 85 -17.36 14.87 2.73
N ASP A 86 -18.00 15.39 3.79
CA ASP A 86 -17.49 16.47 4.63
C ASP A 86 -16.58 15.99 5.76
N GLY A 87 -16.45 14.71 5.94
CA GLY A 87 -15.56 14.12 6.94
C GLY A 87 -16.18 12.98 7.72
N ILE A 88 -15.33 12.22 8.38
CA ILE A 88 -15.72 11.08 9.19
C ILE A 88 -15.00 11.12 10.55
N ARG A 89 -15.69 10.74 11.59
CA ARG A 89 -15.13 10.52 12.92
C ARG A 89 -14.72 9.06 13.08
N LYS A 90 -13.77 8.80 13.95
CA LYS A 90 -13.31 7.43 14.22
C LYS A 90 -14.47 6.48 14.56
N GLU A 91 -15.39 6.93 15.42
CA GLU A 91 -16.55 6.12 15.85
C GLU A 91 -17.50 5.75 14.69
N GLU A 92 -17.50 6.53 13.63
CA GLU A 92 -18.36 6.30 12.46
C GLU A 92 -17.82 5.23 11.50
N LEU A 93 -16.57 4.80 11.66
CA LEU A 93 -15.95 3.79 10.80
C LEU A 93 -16.68 2.45 10.82
N THR A 94 -17.36 2.11 11.92
CA THR A 94 -18.14 0.88 12.01
C THR A 94 -19.48 0.95 11.27
N SER A 95 -19.90 2.14 10.88
CA SER A 95 -21.17 2.37 10.16
C SER A 95 -21.02 2.41 8.64
N ILE A 96 -19.80 2.38 8.14
CA ILE A 96 -19.53 2.39 6.70
C ILE A 96 -19.19 0.98 6.22
N LYS A 97 -19.27 0.79 4.90
CA LYS A 97 -18.80 -0.45 4.26
C LYS A 97 -17.29 -0.39 4.11
N TYR A 98 -16.57 -0.69 5.19
CA TYR A 98 -15.12 -0.70 5.17
C TYR A 98 -14.58 -1.98 4.56
N MET A 99 -13.72 -1.85 3.55
CA MET A 99 -13.08 -2.97 2.86
C MET A 99 -11.65 -3.08 3.37
N MET A 100 -11.39 -4.16 4.12
CA MET A 100 -10.11 -4.35 4.79
C MET A 100 -9.08 -4.94 3.84
N CYS A 101 -7.93 -4.28 3.76
CA CYS A 101 -6.74 -4.89 3.19
C CYS A 101 -5.89 -5.43 4.34
N ASN A 102 -5.61 -6.72 4.28
CA ASN A 102 -4.64 -7.34 5.16
C ASN A 102 -3.25 -6.98 4.67
N PHE A 103 -2.85 -5.73 4.92
CA PHE A 103 -1.44 -5.41 4.79
C PHE A 103 -0.69 -6.31 5.75
N ALA A 104 0.26 -7.05 5.26
CA ALA A 104 1.20 -7.77 6.10
C ALA A 104 2.14 -6.77 6.81
N LEU A 105 1.59 -5.66 7.25
CA LEU A 105 2.33 -4.54 7.78
C LEU A 105 2.10 -4.46 9.25
N ASN A 106 3.16 -4.64 10.00
CA ASN A 106 3.12 -4.61 11.45
C ASN A 106 2.45 -3.33 11.96
N ASP A 107 2.78 -2.17 11.38
CA ASP A 107 2.34 -0.89 11.92
C ASP A 107 1.02 -0.39 11.32
N VAL A 108 0.88 -0.41 9.97
CA VAL A 108 -0.28 0.17 9.30
C VAL A 108 -1.50 -0.72 9.44
N GLY A 109 -1.35 -2.01 9.21
CA GLY A 109 -2.45 -2.97 9.37
C GLY A 109 -2.96 -3.03 10.80
N GLU A 110 -2.07 -3.02 11.77
CA GLU A 110 -2.42 -2.97 13.18
C GLU A 110 -3.11 -1.65 13.54
N PHE A 111 -2.60 -0.53 13.06
CA PHE A 111 -3.24 0.77 13.25
C PHE A 111 -4.68 0.75 12.74
N ILE A 112 -4.91 0.25 11.52
CA ILE A 112 -6.25 0.21 10.94
C ILE A 112 -7.16 -0.71 11.77
N ARG A 113 -6.71 -1.89 12.15
CA ARG A 113 -7.50 -2.81 12.98
C ARG A 113 -7.88 -2.18 14.32
N ASN A 114 -6.97 -1.40 14.91
CA ASN A 114 -7.22 -0.72 16.19
C ASN A 114 -8.18 0.46 16.09
N LEU A 115 -8.53 0.92 14.89
CA LEU A 115 -9.60 1.90 14.68
C LEU A 115 -10.99 1.30 14.88
N PHE A 116 -11.10 -0.02 14.85
CA PHE A 116 -12.36 -0.75 15.01
C PHE A 116 -12.41 -1.42 16.37
N PRO A 117 -13.61 -1.76 16.88
CA PRO A 117 -13.74 -2.49 18.13
C PRO A 117 -12.99 -3.83 18.12
N THR A 118 -12.55 -4.28 19.29
CA THR A 118 -11.94 -5.60 19.46
C THR A 118 -12.85 -6.68 18.89
N HIS A 119 -12.29 -7.60 18.11
CA HIS A 119 -13.01 -8.68 17.42
C HIS A 119 -14.03 -8.20 16.38
N TYR A 120 -13.87 -6.97 15.88
CA TYR A 120 -14.70 -6.51 14.76
C TYR A 120 -14.49 -7.42 13.54
N GLN A 121 -15.58 -7.90 12.95
CA GLN A 121 -15.52 -8.74 11.77
C GLN A 121 -15.74 -7.89 10.51
N PHE A 122 -14.71 -7.81 9.69
CA PHE A 122 -14.80 -7.15 8.39
C PHE A 122 -15.55 -8.05 7.42
N LYS A 123 -16.52 -7.49 6.72
CA LYS A 123 -17.31 -8.24 5.74
C LYS A 123 -16.53 -8.56 4.46
N PHE A 124 -15.47 -7.82 4.21
CA PHE A 124 -14.60 -8.02 3.06
C PHE A 124 -13.15 -7.80 3.47
N GLU A 125 -12.30 -8.76 3.16
CA GLU A 125 -10.86 -8.68 3.37
C GLU A 125 -10.13 -9.17 2.13
N ILE A 126 -9.03 -8.50 1.78
CA ILE A 126 -8.16 -8.86 0.67
C ILE A 126 -6.70 -8.60 1.08
N ASP A 127 -5.76 -9.36 0.55
CA ASP A 127 -4.34 -9.23 0.89
C ASP A 127 -3.55 -8.35 -0.08
N ASN A 128 -4.20 -7.81 -1.11
CA ASN A 128 -3.57 -6.95 -2.10
C ASN A 128 -4.37 -5.67 -2.27
N SER A 129 -3.83 -4.55 -1.77
CA SER A 129 -4.50 -3.25 -1.78
C SER A 129 -4.76 -2.71 -3.19
N THR A 130 -3.95 -3.08 -4.18
CA THR A 130 -4.14 -2.63 -5.56
C THR A 130 -5.46 -3.14 -6.14
N LYS A 131 -5.97 -4.27 -5.62
CA LYS A 131 -7.22 -4.88 -6.06
C LYS A 131 -8.47 -4.24 -5.45
N LEU A 132 -8.31 -3.36 -4.46
CA LEU A 132 -9.43 -2.61 -3.87
C LEU A 132 -9.96 -1.52 -4.78
N ILE A 133 -9.14 -0.94 -5.62
CA ILE A 133 -9.52 0.22 -6.45
C ILE A 133 -10.79 -0.02 -7.27
N PRO A 134 -10.94 -1.13 -8.02
CA PRO A 134 -12.17 -1.41 -8.76
C PRO A 134 -13.41 -1.53 -7.86
N TYR A 135 -13.24 -2.11 -6.66
CA TYR A 135 -14.35 -2.22 -5.71
C TYR A 135 -14.79 -0.85 -5.20
N LEU A 136 -13.83 0.04 -4.91
CA LEU A 136 -14.15 1.38 -4.45
C LEU A 136 -14.85 2.22 -5.53
N ILE A 137 -14.42 2.10 -6.78
CA ILE A 137 -15.02 2.82 -7.92
C ILE A 137 -16.46 2.39 -8.15
N ASN A 138 -16.75 1.10 -8.07
CA ASN A 138 -18.01 0.51 -8.48
C ASN A 138 -18.99 0.25 -7.33
N THR A 139 -18.61 0.54 -6.09
CA THR A 139 -19.44 0.32 -4.90
C THR A 139 -19.42 1.52 -3.97
N THR A 140 -20.11 1.41 -2.85
CA THR A 140 -20.07 2.40 -1.76
C THR A 140 -19.04 2.05 -0.69
N GLY A 141 -18.05 1.25 -1.04
CA GLY A 141 -16.99 0.83 -0.12
C GLY A 141 -16.00 1.93 0.19
N TYR A 142 -15.37 1.81 1.35
CA TYR A 142 -14.29 2.69 1.82
C TYR A 142 -13.07 1.86 2.16
N SER A 143 -11.89 2.40 1.92
CA SER A 143 -10.65 1.77 2.39
C SER A 143 -9.55 2.81 2.58
N PHE A 144 -8.63 2.53 3.50
CA PHE A 144 -7.39 3.30 3.62
C PHE A 144 -6.39 2.80 2.58
N LEU A 145 -5.86 3.71 1.79
CA LEU A 145 -4.88 3.43 0.74
C LEU A 145 -3.77 4.47 0.75
N PRO A 146 -2.56 4.12 0.28
CA PRO A 146 -1.55 5.14 0.02
C PRO A 146 -2.07 6.15 -1.01
N ASP A 147 -1.90 7.43 -0.73
CA ASP A 147 -2.35 8.50 -1.62
C ASP A 147 -1.73 8.40 -3.01
N LYS A 148 -0.48 8.01 -3.08
CA LYS A 148 0.25 7.84 -4.34
C LYS A 148 -0.36 6.75 -5.23
N MET A 149 -0.91 5.70 -4.62
CA MET A 149 -1.53 4.58 -5.34
C MET A 149 -2.77 5.00 -6.14
N ILE A 150 -3.51 5.97 -5.65
CA ILE A 150 -4.80 6.39 -6.22
C ILE A 150 -4.75 7.80 -6.84
N GLU A 151 -3.56 8.32 -7.08
CA GLU A 151 -3.36 9.68 -7.59
C GLU A 151 -4.10 9.91 -8.91
N GLN A 152 -4.04 8.95 -9.83
CA GLN A 152 -4.72 9.03 -11.12
C GLN A 152 -6.24 8.96 -10.99
N GLU A 153 -6.75 8.08 -10.15
CA GLU A 153 -8.19 7.93 -9.91
C GLU A 153 -8.79 9.16 -9.23
N LEU A 154 -8.01 9.84 -8.37
CA LEU A 154 -8.43 11.12 -7.80
C LEU A 154 -8.47 12.22 -8.87
N ALA A 155 -7.45 12.29 -9.71
CA ALA A 155 -7.40 13.27 -10.81
C ALA A 155 -8.53 13.04 -11.82
N ASP A 156 -8.86 11.80 -12.12
CA ASP A 156 -9.91 11.40 -13.08
C ASP A 156 -11.31 11.43 -12.48
N LYS A 157 -11.46 11.86 -11.23
CA LYS A 157 -12.73 11.90 -10.51
C LYS A 157 -13.45 10.55 -10.45
N LYS A 158 -12.68 9.48 -10.26
CA LYS A 158 -13.19 8.12 -10.04
C LYS A 158 -13.26 7.79 -8.55
N LEU A 159 -12.37 8.37 -7.78
CA LEU A 159 -12.32 8.26 -6.33
C LEU A 159 -12.32 9.64 -5.69
N ARG A 160 -12.67 9.68 -4.41
CA ARG A 160 -12.51 10.84 -3.54
C ARG A 160 -11.90 10.43 -2.22
N THR A 161 -11.23 11.35 -1.56
CA THR A 161 -10.76 11.18 -0.19
C THR A 161 -11.76 11.76 0.80
N ILE A 162 -11.82 11.16 1.97
CA ILE A 162 -12.71 11.59 3.07
C ILE A 162 -11.85 12.25 4.14
N PRO A 163 -12.15 13.50 4.54
CA PRO A 163 -11.44 14.14 5.64
C PRO A 163 -11.63 13.38 6.96
N LEU A 164 -10.57 13.25 7.74
CA LEU A 164 -10.60 12.61 9.05
C LEU A 164 -10.77 13.70 10.11
N LEU A 165 -11.87 13.66 10.88
CA LEU A 165 -12.28 14.78 11.74
C LEU A 165 -11.62 14.77 13.13
N ASP A 166 -11.39 13.59 13.72
CA ASP A 166 -10.93 13.46 15.10
C ASP A 166 -9.80 12.44 15.28
N PHE A 167 -9.16 12.04 14.20
CA PHE A 167 -8.01 11.13 14.24
C PHE A 167 -7.11 11.34 13.04
N GLU A 168 -5.89 10.82 13.13
CA GLU A 168 -4.89 10.92 12.08
C GLU A 168 -4.37 9.53 11.72
N THR A 169 -3.83 9.40 10.52
CA THR A 169 -3.18 8.17 10.06
C THR A 169 -1.66 8.27 10.17
N PRO A 170 -0.96 7.16 10.40
CA PRO A 170 0.49 7.16 10.35
C PRO A 170 0.98 7.34 8.92
N LYS A 171 2.22 7.78 8.78
CA LYS A 171 2.92 7.75 7.50
C LYS A 171 3.28 6.32 7.14
N ILE A 172 3.33 6.05 5.83
CA ILE A 172 3.73 4.75 5.30
C ILE A 172 5.16 4.86 4.81
N ASN A 173 6.07 4.14 5.45
CA ASN A 173 7.48 4.11 5.04
C ASN A 173 7.75 2.87 4.19
N SER A 174 8.60 3.04 3.20
CA SER A 174 9.14 1.95 2.41
C SER A 174 10.65 1.98 2.41
N TYR A 175 11.27 0.83 2.18
CA TYR A 175 12.70 0.61 2.30
C TYR A 175 13.25 -0.12 1.10
N TYR A 176 14.46 0.27 0.69
CA TYR A 176 15.29 -0.49 -0.24
C TYR A 176 16.26 -1.33 0.58
N ILE A 177 16.36 -2.61 0.27
CA ILE A 177 17.28 -3.53 0.94
C ILE A 177 18.08 -4.26 -0.13
N GLY A 178 19.42 -4.25 0.00
CA GLY A 178 20.35 -4.94 -0.88
C GLY A 178 21.46 -5.62 -0.09
N SER A 179 22.16 -6.49 -0.74
CA SER A 179 23.33 -7.18 -0.16
C SER A 179 24.64 -6.55 -0.56
#